data_d5d0a009f78f1a0cf5a7722312bdbff8
#
_entry.id   d5d0a009f78f1a0cf5a7722312bdbff8
#
_cell.length_a   1.000
_cell.length_b   1.000
_cell.length_c   1.000
_cell.angle_alpha   90.00
_cell.angle_beta   90.00
_cell.angle_gamma   90.00
#
_symmetry.space_group_name_H-M   'P 1'
#
loop_
_entity.id
_entity.type
_entity.pdbx_description
1 polymer ?
#
loop_
_entity_poly.entity_id
_entity_poly.type
_entity_poly.pdbx_seq_one_letter_code
_entity_poly.pdbx_strand_id
1 'polypeptide(L)'
;MIPDGEGAVGEPRFAVDVPRFAAPPGLRRSPASGSRARQAGRVAGIGQRVRLGVIGAAAATVLAQAVSAVMCLLYAFGKYPELHLSKQDFRAEVSVYAQHLSQGLPMGLPFSVLAIGIIVMQRALVGFDIGQDGIMAAGNPAQNRFGAANKLNNFLMCPMNALSTAIVSFNAQNLGAGRQDRIRRGTVKSLLIGLAMYLILGGIGMLLTVRGAYQYLFMSADKITAATIRCGNLYLYVDLSMYFALMVLFVFRSGVQGVGHAEFTLVAGCAELIARVLICAFLPRLVNGEAIDSSASVGAYIALCFADPGAWILAVVSLIYPAARYLFGGAHKKPSGND
;
A
#
# COMPACT_ATOMS: atom_id res chain seq x y z
N MET A 1 -56.77 -24.84 -26.32
CA MET A 1 -56.90 -25.28 -24.94
C MET A 1 -55.44 -25.64 -24.53
N ILE A 2 -54.73 -24.69 -23.98
CA ILE A 2 -53.33 -24.79 -23.56
C ILE A 2 -53.32 -24.54 -22.04
N PRO A 3 -52.75 -25.38 -21.22
CA PRO A 3 -52.51 -24.99 -19.83
C PRO A 3 -51.06 -24.53 -19.65
N ASP A 4 -50.99 -23.34 -19.08
CA ASP A 4 -49.76 -22.69 -18.59
C ASP A 4 -49.14 -23.52 -17.43
N GLY A 5 -47.82 -23.67 -17.47
CA GLY A 5 -47.05 -24.30 -16.42
C GLY A 5 -45.80 -23.49 -16.15
N GLU A 6 -45.93 -22.43 -15.38
CA GLU A 6 -44.78 -21.69 -14.82
C GLU A 6 -44.09 -22.54 -13.76
N GLY A 7 -42.89 -22.98 -14.04
CA GLY A 7 -41.96 -23.55 -13.08
C GLY A 7 -41.04 -22.45 -12.57
N ALA A 8 -41.37 -21.82 -11.45
CA ALA A 8 -40.55 -20.90 -10.75
C ALA A 8 -39.36 -21.64 -10.14
N VAL A 9 -38.15 -21.43 -10.69
CA VAL A 9 -36.89 -21.83 -10.08
C VAL A 9 -36.61 -20.87 -8.92
N GLY A 10 -36.76 -21.37 -7.71
CA GLY A 10 -36.52 -20.61 -6.49
C GLY A 10 -35.07 -20.18 -6.36
N GLU A 11 -34.84 -18.88 -6.35
CA GLU A 11 -33.62 -18.29 -5.92
C GLU A 11 -33.35 -18.59 -4.42
N PRO A 12 -32.16 -19.00 -4.02
CA PRO A 12 -31.83 -19.12 -2.60
C PRO A 12 -31.72 -17.72 -1.99
N ARG A 13 -32.75 -17.32 -1.25
CA ARG A 13 -32.75 -16.13 -0.41
C ARG A 13 -31.80 -16.34 0.76
N PHE A 14 -30.54 -15.96 0.61
CA PHE A 14 -29.68 -15.68 1.73
C PHE A 14 -30.06 -14.31 2.30
N ALA A 15 -31.08 -14.26 3.13
CA ALA A 15 -31.38 -13.13 3.98
C ALA A 15 -30.29 -13.12 5.09
N VAL A 16 -29.30 -12.26 4.95
CA VAL A 16 -28.40 -11.93 6.06
C VAL A 16 -29.17 -10.96 6.94
N ASP A 17 -29.68 -11.47 8.06
CA ASP A 17 -30.23 -10.65 9.13
C ASP A 17 -29.13 -9.74 9.69
N VAL A 18 -29.16 -8.49 9.33
CA VAL A 18 -28.31 -7.46 9.96
C VAL A 18 -28.98 -7.07 11.27
N PRO A 19 -28.40 -7.38 12.44
CA PRO A 19 -29.00 -6.97 13.69
C PRO A 19 -29.02 -5.43 13.76
N ARG A 20 -30.22 -4.86 13.76
CA ARG A 20 -30.43 -3.45 14.11
C ARG A 20 -30.02 -3.28 15.56
N PHE A 21 -28.90 -2.62 15.81
CA PHE A 21 -28.56 -2.15 17.14
C PHE A 21 -29.60 -1.12 17.56
N ALA A 22 -30.62 -1.56 18.29
CA ALA A 22 -31.52 -0.69 19.00
C ALA A 22 -30.74 0.01 20.13
N ALA A 23 -30.70 1.32 20.10
CA ALA A 23 -30.11 2.09 21.18
C ALA A 23 -30.84 1.77 22.51
N PRO A 24 -30.10 1.52 23.60
CA PRO A 24 -30.74 1.20 24.89
C PRO A 24 -31.62 2.37 25.37
N PRO A 25 -32.86 2.12 25.82
CA PRO A 25 -33.71 3.14 26.38
C PRO A 25 -33.16 3.54 27.75
N GLY A 26 -32.76 4.81 27.93
CA GLY A 26 -32.46 5.30 29.28
C GLY A 26 -31.31 6.29 29.45
N LEU A 27 -30.68 6.79 28.42
CA LEU A 27 -29.68 7.86 28.57
C LEU A 27 -30.36 9.23 28.62
N ARG A 28 -30.68 9.68 29.87
CA ARG A 28 -31.00 11.08 30.15
C ARG A 28 -29.86 11.95 29.60
N ARG A 29 -30.20 12.84 28.67
CA ARG A 29 -29.28 13.84 28.10
C ARG A 29 -28.83 14.78 29.24
N SER A 30 -27.56 14.64 29.64
CA SER A 30 -26.90 15.56 30.57
C SER A 30 -26.75 16.94 29.93
N PRO A 31 -26.95 18.04 30.65
CA PRO A 31 -26.84 19.42 30.12
C PRO A 31 -25.42 19.79 29.66
N ALA A 32 -24.41 18.96 29.90
CA ALA A 32 -23.03 19.17 29.45
C ALA A 32 -22.82 18.98 27.92
N SER A 33 -23.84 18.53 27.18
CA SER A 33 -23.71 18.35 25.71
C SER A 33 -23.70 19.66 24.92
N GLY A 34 -24.26 20.72 25.49
CA GLY A 34 -24.35 22.04 24.82
C GLY A 34 -23.00 22.76 24.64
N SER A 35 -22.05 22.56 25.55
CA SER A 35 -20.72 23.18 25.45
C SER A 35 -19.82 22.48 24.41
N ARG A 36 -19.88 21.15 24.35
CA ARG A 36 -19.11 20.36 23.33
C ARG A 36 -19.67 20.56 21.92
N ALA A 37 -21.01 20.64 21.79
CA ALA A 37 -21.64 20.94 20.50
C ALA A 37 -21.31 22.37 20.02
N ARG A 38 -21.22 23.34 20.90
CA ARG A 38 -20.80 24.72 20.55
C ARG A 38 -19.31 24.80 20.24
N GLN A 39 -18.47 24.00 20.88
CA GLN A 39 -17.04 23.95 20.58
C GLN A 39 -16.77 23.23 19.27
N ALA A 40 -17.46 22.12 18.99
CA ALA A 40 -17.43 21.46 17.69
C ALA A 40 -17.97 22.36 16.57
N GLY A 41 -19.03 23.13 16.82
CA GLY A 41 -19.57 24.11 15.89
C GLY A 41 -18.62 25.29 15.63
N ARG A 42 -17.79 25.71 16.62
CA ARG A 42 -16.77 26.74 16.41
C ARG A 42 -15.59 26.24 15.57
N VAL A 43 -15.13 25.00 15.79
CA VAL A 43 -14.07 24.37 14.99
C VAL A 43 -14.55 24.13 13.55
N ALA A 44 -15.80 23.66 13.40
CA ALA A 44 -16.44 23.53 12.07
C ALA A 44 -16.66 24.90 11.41
N GLY A 45 -16.98 25.94 12.18
CA GLY A 45 -17.18 27.31 11.67
C GLY A 45 -15.91 28.00 11.17
N ILE A 46 -14.73 27.63 11.71
CA ILE A 46 -13.44 28.12 11.20
C ILE A 46 -13.13 27.43 9.86
N GLY A 47 -13.42 26.12 9.73
CA GLY A 47 -13.26 25.39 8.47
C GLY A 47 -14.23 25.81 7.36
N GLN A 48 -15.41 26.34 7.72
CA GLN A 48 -16.40 26.84 6.74
C GLN A 48 -16.10 28.23 6.20
N ARG A 49 -15.33 29.06 6.92
CA ARG A 49 -14.99 30.42 6.45
C ARG A 49 -13.94 30.43 5.33
N VAL A 50 -13.14 29.37 5.20
CA VAL A 50 -12.17 29.23 4.12
C VAL A 50 -12.59 28.03 3.28
N ARG A 51 -13.46 28.25 2.29
CA ARG A 51 -13.92 27.21 1.34
C ARG A 51 -12.79 26.82 0.36
N LEU A 52 -11.68 26.33 0.87
CA LEU A 52 -10.57 25.91 0.02
C LEU A 52 -10.75 24.48 -0.51
N GLY A 53 -11.74 23.72 -0.04
CA GLY A 53 -12.04 22.39 -0.55
C GLY A 53 -10.79 21.48 -0.68
N VAL A 54 -10.58 20.92 -1.85
CA VAL A 54 -9.42 20.07 -2.17
C VAL A 54 -8.10 20.85 -2.09
N ILE A 55 -8.10 22.12 -2.50
CA ILE A 55 -6.90 22.99 -2.45
C ILE A 55 -6.48 23.21 -0.99
N GLY A 56 -7.43 23.39 -0.08
CA GLY A 56 -7.14 23.55 1.35
C GLY A 56 -6.53 22.30 1.98
N ALA A 57 -7.03 21.13 1.61
CA ALA A 57 -6.45 19.85 2.08
C ALA A 57 -5.02 19.66 1.54
N ALA A 58 -4.78 19.96 0.27
CA ALA A 58 -3.45 19.89 -0.32
C ALA A 58 -2.48 20.89 0.34
N ALA A 59 -2.89 22.13 0.51
CA ALA A 59 -2.08 23.16 1.18
C ALA A 59 -1.74 22.79 2.63
N ALA A 60 -2.71 22.26 3.38
CA ALA A 60 -2.48 21.80 4.76
C ALA A 60 -1.45 20.66 4.82
N THR A 61 -1.49 19.73 3.87
CA THR A 61 -0.52 18.64 3.78
C THR A 61 0.88 19.17 3.50
N VAL A 62 1.01 20.08 2.53
CA VAL A 62 2.32 20.69 2.18
C VAL A 62 2.88 21.47 3.36
N LEU A 63 2.05 22.27 4.04
CA LEU A 63 2.47 23.02 5.23
C LEU A 63 2.91 22.10 6.37
N ALA A 64 2.17 21.03 6.63
CA ALA A 64 2.55 20.05 7.67
C ALA A 64 3.89 19.39 7.35
N GLN A 65 4.15 19.03 6.11
CA GLN A 65 5.43 18.47 5.67
C GLN A 65 6.56 19.50 5.78
N ALA A 66 6.32 20.74 5.39
CA ALA A 66 7.30 21.83 5.52
C ALA A 66 7.68 22.07 6.98
N VAL A 67 6.69 22.17 7.88
CA VAL A 67 6.93 22.34 9.32
C VAL A 67 7.72 21.14 9.87
N SER A 68 7.34 19.92 9.52
CA SER A 68 8.06 18.71 9.93
C SER A 68 9.51 18.72 9.45
N ALA A 69 9.75 19.09 8.19
CA ALA A 69 11.10 19.17 7.63
C ALA A 69 11.96 20.22 8.36
N VAL A 70 11.39 21.40 8.60
CA VAL A 70 12.10 22.47 9.36
C VAL A 70 12.42 22.00 10.77
N MET A 71 11.48 21.39 11.48
CA MET A 71 11.71 20.87 12.83
C MET A 71 12.79 19.79 12.84
N CYS A 72 12.79 18.87 11.87
CA CYS A 72 13.83 17.85 11.74
C CYS A 72 15.20 18.47 11.49
N LEU A 73 15.29 19.47 10.60
CA LEU A 73 16.56 20.16 10.33
C LEU A 73 17.07 20.91 11.56
N LEU A 74 16.21 21.66 12.24
CA LEU A 74 16.59 22.38 13.46
C LEU A 74 17.08 21.42 14.54
N TYR A 75 16.41 20.29 14.72
CA TYR A 75 16.84 19.26 15.66
C TYR A 75 18.17 18.63 15.26
N ALA A 76 18.33 18.28 13.98
CA ALA A 76 19.53 17.66 13.44
C ALA A 76 20.75 18.58 13.59
N PHE A 77 20.66 19.83 13.15
CA PHE A 77 21.73 20.79 13.29
C PHE A 77 22.00 21.18 14.76
N GLY A 78 20.98 21.20 15.62
CA GLY A 78 21.16 21.51 17.03
C GLY A 78 21.84 20.38 17.84
N LYS A 79 21.65 19.12 17.42
CA LYS A 79 22.11 17.96 18.20
C LYS A 79 23.36 17.29 17.65
N TYR A 80 23.60 17.37 16.34
CA TYR A 80 24.70 16.67 15.66
C TYR A 80 25.68 17.67 15.04
N PRO A 81 26.82 17.96 15.71
CA PRO A 81 27.83 18.88 15.19
C PRO A 81 28.40 18.46 13.83
N GLU A 82 28.40 17.14 13.54
CA GLU A 82 28.89 16.56 12.28
C GLU A 82 28.05 16.96 11.06
N LEU A 83 26.84 17.45 11.29
CA LEU A 83 25.95 17.92 10.23
C LEU A 83 26.07 19.43 9.96
N HIS A 84 26.96 20.13 10.68
CA HIS A 84 27.19 21.54 10.41
C HIS A 84 27.92 21.72 9.09
N LEU A 85 27.21 22.31 8.13
CA LEU A 85 27.73 22.58 6.79
C LEU A 85 28.64 23.81 6.81
N SER A 86 29.87 23.66 6.33
CA SER A 86 30.80 24.73 6.07
C SER A 86 30.75 25.16 4.60
N LYS A 87 31.26 26.35 4.28
CA LYS A 87 31.32 26.79 2.86
C LYS A 87 32.21 25.89 1.99
N GLN A 88 33.11 25.12 2.61
CA GLN A 88 34.00 24.19 1.91
C GLN A 88 33.27 22.92 1.50
N ASP A 89 32.23 22.51 2.23
CA ASP A 89 31.45 21.28 1.96
C ASP A 89 30.63 21.41 0.66
N PHE A 90 30.33 22.64 0.22
CA PHE A 90 29.67 22.91 -1.07
C PHE A 90 30.61 22.80 -2.30
N ARG A 91 31.91 22.56 -2.09
CA ARG A 91 32.91 22.34 -3.14
C ARG A 91 33.29 20.86 -3.27
N ALA A 92 32.30 19.97 -3.12
CA ALA A 92 32.53 18.55 -3.31
C ALA A 92 32.93 18.27 -4.78
N GLU A 93 33.80 17.28 -4.97
CA GLU A 93 34.18 16.82 -6.31
C GLU A 93 32.97 16.25 -7.06
N VAL A 94 32.98 16.36 -8.38
CA VAL A 94 31.92 15.82 -9.27
C VAL A 94 31.72 14.32 -9.04
N SER A 95 32.79 13.59 -8.66
CA SER A 95 32.76 12.19 -8.29
C SER A 95 31.81 11.89 -7.14
N VAL A 96 31.77 12.76 -6.13
CA VAL A 96 30.88 12.61 -4.96
C VAL A 96 29.41 12.79 -5.37
N TYR A 97 29.11 13.80 -6.19
CA TYR A 97 27.76 13.99 -6.72
C TYR A 97 27.30 12.81 -7.60
N ALA A 98 28.20 12.34 -8.47
CA ALA A 98 27.93 11.16 -9.31
C ALA A 98 27.63 9.91 -8.47
N GLN A 99 28.37 9.70 -7.40
CA GLN A 99 28.17 8.60 -6.45
C GLN A 99 26.82 8.68 -5.73
N HIS A 100 26.45 9.86 -5.24
CA HIS A 100 25.12 10.07 -4.62
C HIS A 100 23.98 9.89 -5.63
N LEU A 101 24.14 10.37 -6.85
CA LEU A 101 23.13 10.24 -7.88
C LEU A 101 22.98 8.78 -8.35
N SER A 102 24.10 8.05 -8.49
CA SER A 102 24.08 6.62 -8.87
C SER A 102 23.39 5.73 -7.84
N GLN A 103 23.40 6.13 -6.55
CA GLN A 103 22.67 5.44 -5.50
C GLN A 103 21.23 5.95 -5.34
N GLY A 104 21.03 7.27 -5.43
CA GLY A 104 19.75 7.91 -5.19
C GLY A 104 18.72 7.64 -6.30
N LEU A 105 19.14 7.63 -7.56
CA LEU A 105 18.25 7.37 -8.69
C LEU A 105 17.62 5.96 -8.63
N PRO A 106 18.37 4.87 -8.45
CA PRO A 106 17.78 3.54 -8.31
C PRO A 106 16.89 3.39 -7.07
N MET A 107 17.06 4.22 -6.05
CA MET A 107 16.20 4.21 -4.87
C MET A 107 14.91 5.02 -5.06
N GLY A 108 14.97 6.12 -5.82
CA GLY A 108 13.81 6.99 -6.06
C GLY A 108 12.88 6.49 -7.17
N LEU A 109 13.44 5.98 -8.25
CA LEU A 109 12.68 5.53 -9.41
C LEU A 109 11.61 4.46 -9.09
N PRO A 110 11.82 3.45 -8.22
CA PRO A 110 10.80 2.48 -7.87
C PRO A 110 9.52 3.09 -7.29
N PHE A 111 9.60 4.22 -6.59
CA PHE A 111 8.41 4.92 -6.09
C PHE A 111 7.59 5.53 -7.24
N SER A 112 8.24 6.08 -8.26
CA SER A 112 7.57 6.58 -9.46
C SER A 112 6.94 5.45 -10.26
N VAL A 113 7.65 4.33 -10.40
CA VAL A 113 7.17 3.12 -11.06
C VAL A 113 5.94 2.55 -10.32
N LEU A 114 5.95 2.54 -8.99
CA LEU A 114 4.82 2.11 -8.19
C LEU A 114 3.60 3.02 -8.39
N ALA A 115 3.81 4.35 -8.44
CA ALA A 115 2.74 5.30 -8.70
C ALA A 115 2.07 5.07 -10.08
N ILE A 116 2.86 4.81 -11.12
CA ILE A 116 2.35 4.44 -12.45
C ILE A 116 1.51 3.15 -12.35
N GLY A 117 2.01 2.14 -11.63
CA GLY A 117 1.29 0.88 -11.41
C GLY A 117 -0.08 1.06 -10.77
N ILE A 118 -0.18 1.96 -9.77
CA ILE A 118 -1.46 2.31 -9.13
C ILE A 118 -2.42 2.97 -10.14
N ILE A 119 -1.93 3.87 -10.98
CA ILE A 119 -2.74 4.53 -12.02
C ILE A 119 -3.28 3.50 -13.02
N VAL A 120 -2.45 2.55 -13.45
CA VAL A 120 -2.85 1.48 -14.36
C VAL A 120 -3.98 0.63 -13.74
N MET A 121 -3.82 0.25 -12.48
CA MET A 121 -4.85 -0.52 -11.77
C MET A 121 -6.14 0.26 -11.59
N GLN A 122 -6.07 1.54 -11.22
CA GLN A 122 -7.26 2.39 -11.11
C GLN A 122 -7.98 2.54 -12.46
N ARG A 123 -7.23 2.67 -13.56
CA ARG A 123 -7.83 2.73 -14.90
C ARG A 123 -8.50 1.40 -15.29
N ALA A 124 -7.92 0.28 -14.94
CA ALA A 124 -8.55 -1.03 -15.17
C ALA A 124 -9.86 -1.19 -14.36
N LEU A 125 -9.89 -0.68 -13.11
CA LEU A 125 -11.10 -0.68 -12.28
C LEU A 125 -12.24 0.15 -12.86
N VAL A 126 -11.95 1.26 -13.57
CA VAL A 126 -12.96 2.07 -14.25
C VAL A 126 -13.72 1.24 -15.28
N GLY A 127 -13.08 0.29 -15.94
CA GLY A 127 -13.74 -0.61 -16.89
C GLY A 127 -14.94 -1.34 -16.30
N PHE A 128 -14.89 -1.73 -15.04
CA PHE A 128 -15.99 -2.39 -14.32
C PHE A 128 -17.12 -1.44 -13.91
N ASP A 129 -16.93 -0.12 -13.99
CA ASP A 129 -17.93 0.89 -13.69
C ASP A 129 -18.60 1.48 -14.96
N ILE A 130 -18.08 1.16 -16.16
CA ILE A 130 -18.62 1.63 -17.45
C ILE A 130 -19.76 0.70 -17.87
N GLY A 131 -20.94 1.25 -18.15
CA GLY A 131 -22.05 0.51 -18.78
C GLY A 131 -23.39 0.51 -18.04
N GLN A 132 -23.47 1.01 -16.82
CA GLN A 132 -24.75 1.31 -16.22
C GLN A 132 -25.21 2.71 -16.70
N ASP A 133 -26.07 2.73 -17.71
CA ASP A 133 -26.78 3.91 -18.25
C ASP A 133 -25.93 4.98 -18.98
N GLY A 134 -24.74 4.66 -19.48
CA GLY A 134 -23.95 5.59 -20.31
C GLY A 134 -23.44 6.84 -19.60
N ILE A 135 -23.75 7.01 -18.33
CA ILE A 135 -23.26 8.01 -17.41
C ILE A 135 -22.49 7.23 -16.35
N MET A 136 -21.27 7.67 -15.99
CA MET A 136 -20.57 7.09 -14.84
C MET A 136 -21.57 6.86 -13.71
N ALA A 137 -21.81 5.60 -13.37
CA ALA A 137 -22.79 5.24 -12.34
C ALA A 137 -22.54 6.12 -11.11
N ALA A 138 -23.58 6.80 -10.63
CA ALA A 138 -23.46 7.80 -9.57
C ALA A 138 -22.67 7.20 -8.40
N GLY A 139 -21.42 7.65 -8.22
CA GLY A 139 -20.56 7.23 -7.12
C GLY A 139 -19.42 6.25 -7.43
N ASN A 140 -19.17 5.88 -8.69
CA ASN A 140 -18.04 5.00 -9.09
C ASN A 140 -17.83 3.82 -8.11
N PRO A 141 -18.77 2.87 -8.06
CA PRO A 141 -18.81 1.87 -7.00
C PRO A 141 -17.53 1.00 -6.91
N ALA A 142 -16.93 0.57 -8.02
CA ALA A 142 -15.71 -0.23 -7.99
C ALA A 142 -14.51 0.56 -7.45
N GLN A 143 -14.34 1.81 -7.86
CA GLN A 143 -13.27 2.68 -7.36
C GLN A 143 -13.43 2.99 -5.86
N ASN A 144 -14.64 3.30 -5.41
CA ASN A 144 -14.89 3.57 -3.99
C ASN A 144 -14.63 2.32 -3.13
N ARG A 145 -15.05 1.14 -3.62
CA ARG A 145 -14.86 -0.15 -2.98
C ARG A 145 -13.38 -0.50 -2.83
N PHE A 146 -12.64 -0.33 -3.91
CA PHE A 146 -11.20 -0.51 -3.94
C PHE A 146 -10.48 0.52 -3.05
N GLY A 147 -10.90 1.78 -3.09
CA GLY A 147 -10.29 2.85 -2.31
C GLY A 147 -10.33 2.61 -0.80
N ALA A 148 -11.42 2.10 -0.26
CA ALA A 148 -11.51 1.77 1.17
C ALA A 148 -10.63 0.57 1.53
N ALA A 149 -10.64 -0.49 0.70
CA ALA A 149 -9.80 -1.67 0.89
C ALA A 149 -8.31 -1.31 0.80
N ASN A 150 -7.92 -0.49 -0.17
CA ASN A 150 -6.54 -0.03 -0.33
C ASN A 150 -6.05 0.83 0.85
N LYS A 151 -6.93 1.62 1.49
CA LYS A 151 -6.57 2.35 2.72
C LYS A 151 -6.25 1.40 3.87
N LEU A 152 -7.05 0.34 4.06
CA LEU A 152 -6.74 -0.69 5.05
C LEU A 152 -5.41 -1.37 4.74
N ASN A 153 -5.20 -1.77 3.47
CA ASN A 153 -3.98 -2.38 2.99
C ASN A 153 -2.75 -1.50 3.30
N ASN A 154 -2.79 -0.22 2.93
CA ASN A 154 -1.72 0.73 3.23
C ASN A 154 -1.44 0.86 4.73
N PHE A 155 -2.48 0.84 5.57
CA PHE A 155 -2.32 0.88 7.03
C PHE A 155 -1.61 -0.38 7.55
N LEU A 156 -1.99 -1.56 7.06
CA LEU A 156 -1.35 -2.83 7.42
C LEU A 156 0.09 -2.93 6.91
N MET A 157 0.46 -2.20 5.85
CA MET A 157 1.83 -2.15 5.33
C MET A 157 2.78 -1.25 6.14
N CYS A 158 2.28 -0.32 6.98
CA CYS A 158 3.14 0.59 7.75
C CYS A 158 4.20 -0.11 8.59
N PRO A 159 3.91 -1.18 9.37
CA PRO A 159 4.93 -1.89 10.14
C PRO A 159 5.96 -2.61 9.25
N MET A 160 5.56 -3.09 8.07
CA MET A 160 6.50 -3.68 7.11
C MET A 160 7.49 -2.65 6.55
N ASN A 161 7.04 -1.42 6.29
CA ASN A 161 7.92 -0.31 5.91
C ASN A 161 8.94 0.02 7.02
N ALA A 162 8.52 -0.01 8.28
CA ALA A 162 9.42 0.18 9.41
C ALA A 162 10.48 -0.94 9.49
N LEU A 163 10.08 -2.19 9.31
CA LEU A 163 11.00 -3.33 9.24
C LEU A 163 12.00 -3.16 8.09
N SER A 164 11.55 -2.73 6.91
CA SER A 164 12.40 -2.44 5.76
C SER A 164 13.49 -1.43 6.08
N THR A 165 13.14 -0.32 6.69
CA THR A 165 14.09 0.72 7.09
C THR A 165 15.13 0.19 8.10
N ALA A 166 14.68 -0.63 9.05
CA ALA A 166 15.57 -1.28 10.01
C ALA A 166 16.55 -2.25 9.33
N ILE A 167 16.09 -3.03 8.34
CA ILE A 167 16.93 -3.97 7.58
C ILE A 167 17.99 -3.22 6.79
N VAL A 168 17.63 -2.14 6.08
CA VAL A 168 18.57 -1.31 5.31
C VAL A 168 19.67 -0.81 6.24
N SER A 169 19.31 -0.18 7.36
CA SER A 169 20.26 0.37 8.32
C SER A 169 21.14 -0.71 8.95
N PHE A 170 20.56 -1.83 9.36
CA PHE A 170 21.30 -2.95 9.95
C PHE A 170 22.32 -3.55 8.98
N ASN A 171 21.91 -3.78 7.73
CA ASN A 171 22.80 -4.36 6.71
C ASN A 171 23.93 -3.39 6.33
N ALA A 172 23.64 -2.09 6.17
CA ALA A 172 24.64 -1.08 5.86
C ALA A 172 25.70 -0.99 6.95
N GLN A 173 25.31 -0.96 8.24
CA GLN A 173 26.24 -0.92 9.37
C GLN A 173 27.11 -2.19 9.44
N ASN A 174 26.54 -3.38 9.22
CA ASN A 174 27.29 -4.63 9.27
C ASN A 174 28.17 -4.82 8.03
N LEU A 175 27.78 -4.29 6.87
CA LEU A 175 28.63 -4.24 5.67
C LEU A 175 29.86 -3.37 5.92
N GLY A 176 29.67 -2.15 6.45
CA GLY A 176 30.77 -1.26 6.81
C GLY A 176 31.73 -1.85 7.84
N ALA A 177 31.22 -2.67 8.76
CA ALA A 177 32.02 -3.41 9.74
C ALA A 177 32.66 -4.71 9.18
N GLY A 178 32.43 -5.07 7.92
CA GLY A 178 32.94 -6.29 7.28
C GLY A 178 32.30 -7.59 7.81
N ARG A 179 31.12 -7.51 8.48
CA ARG A 179 30.50 -8.65 9.16
C ARG A 179 29.39 -9.30 8.32
N GLN A 180 29.77 -10.01 7.27
CA GLN A 180 28.83 -10.70 6.38
C GLN A 180 28.04 -11.81 7.11
N ASP A 181 28.62 -12.45 8.11
CA ASP A 181 27.92 -13.44 8.95
C ASP A 181 26.70 -12.85 9.67
N ARG A 182 26.82 -11.59 10.11
CA ARG A 182 25.70 -10.85 10.75
C ARG A 182 24.62 -10.48 9.75
N ILE A 183 24.98 -10.08 8.52
CA ILE A 183 24.03 -9.76 7.45
C ILE A 183 23.17 -11.01 7.17
N ARG A 184 23.83 -12.17 6.96
CA ARG A 184 23.12 -13.42 6.71
C ARG A 184 22.16 -13.80 7.86
N ARG A 185 22.64 -13.79 9.11
CA ARG A 185 21.78 -14.10 10.28
C ARG A 185 20.68 -13.06 10.46
N GLY A 186 20.99 -11.79 10.21
CA GLY A 186 20.02 -10.69 10.25
C GLY A 186 18.90 -10.88 9.23
N THR A 187 19.24 -11.24 7.99
CA THR A 187 18.25 -11.51 6.94
C THR A 187 17.31 -12.65 7.32
N VAL A 188 17.84 -13.77 7.86
CA VAL A 188 17.00 -14.89 8.34
C VAL A 188 16.07 -14.43 9.47
N LYS A 189 16.62 -13.69 10.46
CA LYS A 189 15.80 -13.15 11.55
C LYS A 189 14.74 -12.16 11.05
N SER A 190 15.06 -11.34 10.06
CA SER A 190 14.11 -10.43 9.44
C SER A 190 12.99 -11.16 8.70
N LEU A 191 13.27 -12.30 8.05
CA LEU A 191 12.25 -13.16 7.48
C LEU A 191 11.33 -13.74 8.56
N LEU A 192 11.87 -14.18 9.69
CA LEU A 192 11.05 -14.69 10.81
C LEU A 192 10.19 -13.60 11.45
N ILE A 193 10.76 -12.41 11.66
CA ILE A 193 10.01 -11.24 12.17
C ILE A 193 8.93 -10.85 11.17
N GLY A 194 9.27 -10.77 9.88
CA GLY A 194 8.31 -10.47 8.80
C GLY A 194 7.18 -11.50 8.74
N LEU A 195 7.49 -12.80 8.90
CA LEU A 195 6.50 -13.86 8.97
C LEU A 195 5.55 -13.70 10.16
N ALA A 196 6.09 -13.38 11.34
CA ALA A 196 5.27 -13.11 12.52
C ALA A 196 4.36 -11.88 12.30
N MET A 197 4.90 -10.82 11.71
CA MET A 197 4.13 -9.63 11.34
C MET A 197 3.05 -9.95 10.31
N TYR A 198 3.36 -10.76 9.29
CA TYR A 198 2.38 -11.23 8.31
C TYR A 198 1.23 -11.98 8.97
N LEU A 199 1.52 -12.93 9.86
CA LEU A 199 0.49 -13.71 10.54
C LEU A 199 -0.40 -12.83 11.43
N ILE A 200 0.20 -11.88 12.16
CA ILE A 200 -0.55 -10.98 13.04
C ILE A 200 -1.36 -9.97 12.22
N LEU A 201 -0.72 -9.23 11.33
CA LEU A 201 -1.36 -8.16 10.56
C LEU A 201 -2.33 -8.71 9.52
N GLY A 202 -1.95 -9.78 8.82
CA GLY A 202 -2.82 -10.50 7.90
C GLY A 202 -4.03 -11.09 8.62
N GLY A 203 -3.85 -11.67 9.81
CA GLY A 203 -4.93 -12.17 10.65
C GLY A 203 -5.89 -11.05 11.10
N ILE A 204 -5.36 -9.92 11.56
CA ILE A 204 -6.17 -8.74 11.91
C ILE A 204 -6.91 -8.22 10.67
N GLY A 205 -6.21 -8.06 9.54
CA GLY A 205 -6.79 -7.64 8.28
C GLY A 205 -7.92 -8.56 7.83
N MET A 206 -7.70 -9.86 7.88
CA MET A 206 -8.70 -10.87 7.53
C MET A 206 -9.93 -10.79 8.47
N LEU A 207 -9.72 -10.63 9.77
CA LEU A 207 -10.80 -10.47 10.75
C LEU A 207 -11.65 -9.22 10.47
N LEU A 208 -11.01 -8.09 10.16
CA LEU A 208 -11.69 -6.86 9.79
C LEU A 208 -12.45 -6.99 8.45
N THR A 209 -11.97 -7.85 7.57
CA THR A 209 -12.58 -8.09 6.25
C THR A 209 -13.84 -8.94 6.34
N VAL A 210 -13.92 -9.93 7.24
CA VAL A 210 -15.03 -10.91 7.34
C VAL A 210 -16.41 -10.25 7.34
N ARG A 211 -16.59 -9.13 8.05
CA ARG A 211 -17.86 -8.39 8.11
C ARG A 211 -17.83 -7.04 7.40
N GLY A 212 -16.78 -6.74 6.64
CA GLY A 212 -16.58 -5.44 6.01
C GLY A 212 -16.43 -4.29 7.03
N ALA A 213 -16.05 -4.61 8.27
CA ALA A 213 -15.96 -3.63 9.36
C ALA A 213 -15.00 -2.47 9.04
N TYR A 214 -13.94 -2.73 8.28
CA TYR A 214 -12.99 -1.71 7.85
C TYR A 214 -13.63 -0.59 7.03
N GLN A 215 -14.72 -0.85 6.31
CA GLN A 215 -15.36 0.17 5.46
C GLN A 215 -15.95 1.29 6.31
N TYR A 216 -16.49 0.98 7.48
CA TYR A 216 -17.00 1.98 8.43
C TYR A 216 -15.91 2.88 9.02
N LEU A 217 -14.64 2.48 8.93
CA LEU A 217 -13.50 3.31 9.34
C LEU A 217 -13.12 4.34 8.28
N PHE A 218 -13.36 4.04 6.99
CA PHE A 218 -12.85 4.84 5.87
C PHE A 218 -13.93 5.48 5.00
N MET A 219 -15.20 5.07 5.15
CA MET A 219 -16.33 5.54 4.35
C MET A 219 -17.50 5.95 5.24
N SER A 220 -18.29 6.91 4.76
CA SER A 220 -19.57 7.26 5.41
C SER A 220 -20.58 6.12 5.19
N ALA A 221 -21.41 5.87 6.22
CA ALA A 221 -22.33 4.74 6.23
C ALA A 221 -23.34 4.75 5.06
N ASP A 222 -23.71 5.94 4.56
CA ASP A 222 -24.60 6.14 3.40
C ASP A 222 -24.03 5.61 2.09
N LYS A 223 -22.72 5.45 1.98
CA LYS A 223 -22.01 4.94 0.79
C LYS A 223 -21.69 3.45 0.85
N ILE A 224 -21.94 2.81 1.98
CA ILE A 224 -21.64 1.39 2.19
C ILE A 224 -22.85 0.57 1.75
N THR A 225 -22.67 -0.17 0.65
CA THR A 225 -23.68 -1.09 0.10
C THR A 225 -23.18 -2.54 0.18
N ALA A 226 -24.07 -3.51 0.08
CA ALA A 226 -23.67 -4.93 0.04
C ALA A 226 -22.68 -5.22 -1.09
N ALA A 227 -22.84 -4.58 -2.23
CA ALA A 227 -21.92 -4.67 -3.36
C ALA A 227 -20.54 -4.06 -3.02
N THR A 228 -20.51 -2.94 -2.29
CA THR A 228 -19.25 -2.31 -1.82
C THR A 228 -18.50 -3.25 -0.91
N ILE A 229 -19.17 -3.87 0.05
CA ILE A 229 -18.58 -4.84 0.97
C ILE A 229 -18.01 -6.04 0.19
N ARG A 230 -18.81 -6.63 -0.72
CA ARG A 230 -18.40 -7.81 -1.48
C ARG A 230 -17.13 -7.57 -2.31
N CYS A 231 -17.08 -6.50 -3.10
CA CYS A 231 -15.92 -6.23 -3.94
C CYS A 231 -14.66 -5.87 -3.14
N GLY A 232 -14.78 -5.02 -2.10
CA GLY A 232 -13.66 -4.69 -1.24
C GLY A 232 -13.12 -5.91 -0.48
N ASN A 233 -14.01 -6.79 -0.02
CA ASN A 233 -13.63 -8.03 0.65
C ASN A 233 -12.90 -9.00 -0.31
N LEU A 234 -13.39 -9.16 -1.55
CA LEU A 234 -12.72 -10.00 -2.55
C LEU A 234 -11.29 -9.53 -2.82
N TYR A 235 -11.08 -8.23 -2.97
CA TYR A 235 -9.74 -7.67 -3.11
C TYR A 235 -8.87 -8.01 -1.91
N LEU A 236 -9.33 -7.73 -0.69
CA LEU A 236 -8.57 -7.99 0.53
C LEU A 236 -8.30 -9.47 0.76
N TYR A 237 -9.23 -10.38 0.43
CA TYR A 237 -8.98 -11.81 0.54
C TYR A 237 -7.84 -12.26 -0.37
N VAL A 238 -7.81 -11.80 -1.61
CA VAL A 238 -6.73 -12.12 -2.55
C VAL A 238 -5.41 -11.51 -2.07
N ASP A 239 -5.43 -10.23 -1.72
CA ASP A 239 -4.25 -9.46 -1.37
C ASP A 239 -3.61 -9.97 -0.06
N LEU A 240 -4.40 -10.09 1.02
CA LEU A 240 -3.94 -10.56 2.32
C LEU A 240 -3.46 -12.01 2.29
N SER A 241 -4.06 -12.88 1.47
CA SER A 241 -3.59 -14.27 1.33
C SER A 241 -2.19 -14.35 0.73
N MET A 242 -1.81 -13.38 -0.11
CA MET A 242 -0.52 -13.29 -0.78
C MET A 242 0.51 -12.38 -0.09
N TYR A 243 0.19 -11.83 1.08
CA TYR A 243 1.10 -10.98 1.85
C TYR A 243 2.41 -11.68 2.23
N PHE A 244 2.45 -13.00 2.19
CA PHE A 244 3.70 -13.73 2.35
C PHE A 244 4.71 -13.35 1.26
N ALA A 245 4.27 -13.28 0.00
CA ALA A 245 5.12 -12.85 -1.10
C ALA A 245 5.59 -11.39 -0.92
N LEU A 246 4.69 -10.52 -0.48
CA LEU A 246 5.00 -9.13 -0.15
C LEU A 246 6.05 -9.04 0.97
N MET A 247 5.92 -9.82 2.04
CA MET A 247 6.88 -9.87 3.15
C MET A 247 8.28 -10.26 2.65
N VAL A 248 8.38 -11.31 1.85
CA VAL A 248 9.65 -11.74 1.26
C VAL A 248 10.25 -10.64 0.37
N LEU A 249 9.41 -9.98 -0.44
CA LEU A 249 9.80 -8.85 -1.28
C LEU A 249 10.41 -7.72 -0.44
N PHE A 250 9.76 -7.32 0.65
CA PHE A 250 10.25 -6.26 1.53
C PHE A 250 11.61 -6.61 2.13
N VAL A 251 11.77 -7.84 2.63
CA VAL A 251 13.04 -8.26 3.27
C VAL A 251 14.16 -8.33 2.24
N PHE A 252 13.93 -8.93 1.06
CA PHE A 252 14.99 -9.06 0.05
C PHE A 252 15.35 -7.73 -0.58
N ARG A 253 14.36 -6.91 -0.95
CA ARG A 253 14.57 -5.57 -1.50
C ARG A 253 15.40 -4.70 -0.54
N SER A 254 14.97 -4.60 0.70
CA SER A 254 15.66 -3.81 1.73
C SER A 254 17.02 -4.41 2.09
N GLY A 255 17.12 -5.73 2.10
CA GLY A 255 18.36 -6.44 2.34
C GLY A 255 19.42 -6.10 1.31
N VAL A 256 19.09 -6.24 0.02
CA VAL A 256 19.99 -5.97 -1.11
C VAL A 256 20.33 -4.48 -1.20
N GLN A 257 19.35 -3.61 -0.96
CA GLN A 257 19.56 -2.17 -0.88
C GLN A 257 20.54 -1.79 0.23
N GLY A 258 20.40 -2.40 1.42
CA GLY A 258 21.26 -2.12 2.58
C GLY A 258 22.72 -2.58 2.41
N VAL A 259 22.99 -3.50 1.48
CA VAL A 259 24.37 -3.89 1.12
C VAL A 259 24.92 -3.10 -0.09
N GLY A 260 24.27 -1.99 -0.47
CA GLY A 260 24.77 -1.06 -1.48
C GLY A 260 24.40 -1.40 -2.92
N HIS A 261 23.54 -2.40 -3.15
CA HIS A 261 23.12 -2.84 -4.48
C HIS A 261 21.71 -2.36 -4.84
N ALA A 262 21.51 -1.02 -4.82
CA ALA A 262 20.23 -0.39 -5.10
C ALA A 262 19.72 -0.62 -6.53
N GLU A 263 20.61 -0.92 -7.48
CA GLU A 263 20.27 -1.23 -8.87
C GLU A 263 19.29 -2.40 -9.01
N PHE A 264 19.41 -3.43 -8.17
CA PHE A 264 18.48 -4.56 -8.18
C PHE A 264 17.10 -4.19 -7.61
N THR A 265 17.02 -3.17 -6.77
CA THR A 265 15.75 -2.61 -6.30
C THR A 265 14.98 -1.97 -7.45
N LEU A 266 15.68 -1.28 -8.35
CA LEU A 266 15.10 -0.73 -9.58
C LEU A 266 14.60 -1.85 -10.52
N VAL A 267 15.41 -2.89 -10.73
CA VAL A 267 15.02 -4.06 -11.54
C VAL A 267 13.76 -4.71 -10.99
N ALA A 268 13.68 -4.89 -9.68
CA ALA A 268 12.49 -5.43 -9.02
C ALA A 268 11.27 -4.51 -9.20
N GLY A 269 11.45 -3.19 -9.10
CA GLY A 269 10.38 -2.22 -9.36
C GLY A 269 9.88 -2.26 -10.80
N CYS A 270 10.76 -2.36 -11.79
CA CYS A 270 10.40 -2.52 -13.20
C CYS A 270 9.64 -3.84 -13.42
N ALA A 271 10.10 -4.95 -12.83
CA ALA A 271 9.44 -6.25 -12.91
C ALA A 271 8.02 -6.17 -12.31
N GLU A 272 7.87 -5.49 -11.18
CA GLU A 272 6.57 -5.22 -10.52
C GLU A 272 5.60 -4.46 -11.43
N LEU A 273 6.08 -3.40 -12.10
CA LEU A 273 5.27 -2.63 -13.04
C LEU A 273 4.85 -3.47 -14.24
N ILE A 274 5.79 -4.19 -14.86
CA ILE A 274 5.54 -5.04 -16.03
C ILE A 274 4.46 -6.08 -15.68
N ALA A 275 4.60 -6.79 -14.55
CA ALA A 275 3.62 -7.77 -14.12
C ALA A 275 2.24 -7.13 -13.91
N ARG A 276 2.18 -5.98 -13.22
CA ARG A 276 0.93 -5.28 -12.96
C ARG A 276 0.24 -4.83 -14.24
N VAL A 277 0.99 -4.25 -15.20
CA VAL A 277 0.45 -3.84 -16.49
C VAL A 277 -0.09 -5.04 -17.27
N LEU A 278 0.69 -6.13 -17.35
CA LEU A 278 0.27 -7.34 -18.07
C LEU A 278 -0.97 -7.98 -17.44
N ILE A 279 -0.99 -8.10 -16.12
CA ILE A 279 -2.15 -8.67 -15.42
C ILE A 279 -3.37 -7.78 -15.61
N CYS A 280 -3.28 -6.47 -15.40
CA CYS A 280 -4.42 -5.56 -15.57
C CYS A 280 -4.93 -5.53 -17.02
N ALA A 281 -4.05 -5.65 -18.01
CA ALA A 281 -4.44 -5.57 -19.42
C ALA A 281 -5.05 -6.87 -19.96
N PHE A 282 -4.51 -8.02 -19.56
CA PHE A 282 -4.82 -9.30 -20.21
C PHE A 282 -5.63 -10.23 -19.33
N LEU A 283 -5.31 -10.38 -18.05
CA LEU A 283 -5.89 -11.43 -17.22
C LEU A 283 -7.41 -11.28 -17.02
N PRO A 284 -7.98 -10.10 -16.73
CA PRO A 284 -9.42 -9.93 -16.62
C PRO A 284 -10.16 -10.25 -17.91
N ARG A 285 -9.61 -9.82 -19.07
CA ARG A 285 -10.19 -10.09 -20.39
C ARG A 285 -10.15 -11.56 -20.74
N LEU A 286 -9.06 -12.25 -20.43
CA LEU A 286 -8.92 -13.69 -20.65
C LEU A 286 -9.94 -14.48 -19.84
N VAL A 287 -10.19 -14.08 -18.60
CA VAL A 287 -11.17 -14.74 -17.71
C VAL A 287 -12.61 -14.40 -18.10
N ASN A 288 -12.87 -13.17 -18.59
CA ASN A 288 -14.20 -12.74 -19.00
C ASN A 288 -14.59 -13.27 -20.40
N GLY A 289 -13.60 -13.51 -21.26
CA GLY A 289 -13.82 -13.87 -22.66
C GLY A 289 -14.17 -12.71 -23.58
N GLU A 290 -14.54 -11.56 -23.01
CA GLU A 290 -15.00 -10.35 -23.70
C GLU A 290 -14.36 -9.09 -23.10
N ALA A 291 -14.67 -7.93 -23.69
CA ALA A 291 -14.25 -6.64 -23.12
C ALA A 291 -14.83 -6.44 -21.73
N ILE A 292 -14.08 -5.75 -20.87
CA ILE A 292 -14.50 -5.50 -19.49
C ILE A 292 -15.48 -4.31 -19.46
N ASP A 293 -16.68 -4.58 -18.97
CA ASP A 293 -17.73 -3.59 -18.71
C ASP A 293 -18.44 -3.89 -17.36
N SER A 294 -19.53 -3.21 -17.07
CA SER A 294 -20.31 -3.40 -15.84
C SER A 294 -20.95 -4.80 -15.70
N SER A 295 -21.08 -5.54 -16.80
CA SER A 295 -21.60 -6.92 -16.84
C SER A 295 -20.50 -7.96 -16.61
N ALA A 296 -19.24 -7.53 -16.50
CA ALA A 296 -18.09 -8.41 -16.36
C ALA A 296 -18.24 -9.34 -15.15
N SER A 297 -17.78 -10.57 -15.31
CA SER A 297 -17.88 -11.62 -14.31
C SER A 297 -17.11 -11.28 -13.04
N VAL A 298 -17.57 -11.82 -11.89
CA VAL A 298 -16.83 -11.73 -10.62
C VAL A 298 -15.44 -12.36 -10.77
N GLY A 299 -15.28 -13.37 -11.62
CA GLY A 299 -14.00 -13.98 -11.95
C GLY A 299 -13.01 -12.98 -12.58
N ALA A 300 -13.49 -12.13 -13.51
CA ALA A 300 -12.68 -11.07 -14.10
C ALA A 300 -12.21 -10.04 -13.06
N TYR A 301 -13.08 -9.69 -12.10
CA TYR A 301 -12.70 -8.81 -11.01
C TYR A 301 -11.65 -9.45 -10.08
N ILE A 302 -11.82 -10.73 -9.73
CA ILE A 302 -10.80 -11.48 -8.96
C ILE A 302 -9.49 -11.54 -9.73
N ALA A 303 -9.53 -11.77 -11.05
CA ALA A 303 -8.34 -11.75 -11.91
C ALA A 303 -7.61 -10.40 -11.85
N LEU A 304 -8.35 -9.28 -11.82
CA LEU A 304 -7.76 -7.96 -11.61
C LEU A 304 -7.11 -7.82 -10.22
N CYS A 305 -7.70 -8.40 -9.17
CA CYS A 305 -7.15 -8.35 -7.82
C CYS A 305 -5.79 -9.07 -7.71
N PHE A 306 -5.46 -9.99 -8.62
CA PHE A 306 -4.12 -10.60 -8.69
C PHE A 306 -3.04 -9.67 -9.26
N ALA A 307 -3.36 -8.44 -9.65
CA ALA A 307 -2.38 -7.49 -10.17
C ALA A 307 -1.28 -7.17 -9.14
N ASP A 308 -1.64 -6.96 -7.87
CA ASP A 308 -0.68 -6.70 -6.80
C ASP A 308 0.11 -7.96 -6.41
N PRO A 309 -0.52 -9.11 -6.07
CA PRO A 309 0.19 -10.35 -5.76
C PRO A 309 1.11 -10.83 -6.87
N GLY A 310 0.66 -10.78 -8.13
CA GLY A 310 1.48 -11.18 -9.27
C GLY A 310 2.70 -10.28 -9.47
N ALA A 311 2.54 -8.98 -9.24
CA ALA A 311 3.63 -8.04 -9.26
C ALA A 311 4.67 -8.34 -8.16
N TRP A 312 4.23 -8.64 -6.94
CA TRP A 312 5.14 -9.02 -5.84
C TRP A 312 5.90 -10.31 -6.12
N ILE A 313 5.22 -11.32 -6.67
CA ILE A 313 5.86 -12.60 -7.03
C ILE A 313 6.96 -12.37 -8.07
N LEU A 314 6.68 -11.63 -9.16
CA LEU A 314 7.69 -11.37 -10.19
C LEU A 314 8.86 -10.54 -9.65
N ALA A 315 8.59 -9.57 -8.78
CA ALA A 315 9.64 -8.81 -8.10
C ALA A 315 10.49 -9.68 -7.17
N VAL A 316 9.88 -10.60 -6.40
CA VAL A 316 10.62 -11.56 -5.57
C VAL A 316 11.51 -12.44 -6.44
N VAL A 317 11.00 -12.97 -7.55
CA VAL A 317 11.76 -13.80 -8.49
C VAL A 317 12.99 -13.05 -9.00
N SER A 318 12.85 -11.77 -9.37
CA SER A 318 13.98 -10.93 -9.81
C SER A 318 15.03 -10.69 -8.73
N LEU A 319 14.63 -10.77 -7.45
CA LEU A 319 15.51 -10.55 -6.29
C LEU A 319 16.14 -11.85 -5.75
N ILE A 320 15.74 -13.04 -6.20
CA ILE A 320 16.29 -14.31 -5.71
C ILE A 320 17.81 -14.35 -5.94
N TYR A 321 18.25 -14.02 -7.14
CA TYR A 321 19.68 -14.05 -7.46
C TYR A 321 20.49 -13.05 -6.63
N PRO A 322 20.17 -11.75 -6.58
CA PRO A 322 20.93 -10.81 -5.76
C PRO A 322 20.83 -11.12 -4.26
N ALA A 323 19.70 -11.58 -3.76
CA ALA A 323 19.57 -11.99 -2.37
C ALA A 323 20.48 -13.20 -2.06
N ALA A 324 20.47 -14.24 -2.89
CA ALA A 324 21.35 -15.39 -2.72
C ALA A 324 22.83 -15.00 -2.75
N ARG A 325 23.22 -14.12 -3.66
CA ARG A 325 24.60 -13.70 -3.84
C ARG A 325 25.09 -12.77 -2.73
N TYR A 326 24.34 -11.74 -2.39
CA TYR A 326 24.80 -10.64 -1.52
C TYR A 326 24.36 -10.77 -0.05
N LEU A 327 23.24 -11.45 0.22
CA LEU A 327 22.77 -11.63 1.61
C LEU A 327 23.20 -12.99 2.18
N PHE A 328 23.24 -14.04 1.35
CA PHE A 328 23.56 -15.41 1.78
C PHE A 328 24.92 -15.91 1.29
N GLY A 329 25.50 -15.28 0.26
CA GLY A 329 26.83 -15.63 -0.25
C GLY A 329 27.92 -15.40 0.79
N GLY A 330 29.01 -16.17 0.73
CA GLY A 330 30.20 -15.98 1.57
C GLY A 330 30.92 -14.66 1.24
N ALA A 331 31.68 -14.15 2.19
CA ALA A 331 32.40 -12.88 2.10
C ALA A 331 33.09 -12.69 0.75
N HIS A 332 32.65 -11.74 -0.05
CA HIS A 332 33.45 -11.23 -1.15
C HIS A 332 34.72 -10.63 -0.55
N LYS A 333 35.90 -11.17 -0.91
CA LYS A 333 37.18 -10.49 -0.71
C LYS A 333 37.00 -9.04 -1.16
N LYS A 334 37.29 -8.08 -0.26
CA LYS A 334 37.51 -6.70 -0.64
C LYS A 334 38.36 -6.70 -1.92
N PRO A 335 38.05 -5.95 -2.97
CA PRO A 335 39.06 -5.65 -3.96
C PRO A 335 40.21 -5.02 -3.20
N SER A 336 41.38 -5.64 -3.28
CA SER A 336 42.63 -5.09 -2.76
C SER A 336 42.77 -3.71 -3.40
N GLY A 337 42.61 -2.64 -2.58
CA GLY A 337 43.04 -1.33 -3.00
C GLY A 337 44.50 -1.45 -3.41
N ASN A 338 44.78 -1.16 -4.66
CA ASN A 338 46.13 -0.83 -5.06
C ASN A 338 46.54 0.40 -4.24
N ASP A 339 47.60 0.23 -3.50
CA ASP A 339 48.38 1.28 -2.86
C ASP A 339 48.77 2.37 -3.87
#